data_e99959dcace0b014493e60825d1f3fee
#
_entry.id   e99959dcace0b014493e60825d1f3fee
#
_cell.length_a   1.000
_cell.length_b   1.000
_cell.length_c   1.000
_cell.angle_alpha   90.00
_cell.angle_beta   90.00
_cell.angle_gamma   90.00
#
_symmetry.space_group_name_H-M   'P 1'
#
loop_
_entity.id
_entity.type
_entity.pdbx_description
1 polymer ?
#
loop_
_entity_poly.entity_id
_entity_poly.type
_entity_poly.pdbx_seq_one_letter_code
_entity_poly.pdbx_strand_id
1 'polypeptide(L)'
;MTDNNPKNSQNFEKNKNVDFSYHSKIHTLSFYVLGNQENEKDSNVVVTNKELFKSDLPIPEGVYDAHMGTTDHFWLCETCGNTKAKCPGHSGSIELNYPVKSPLFREFILKWLKVICFTCGKILSDKMIKAAKSKLLTEYVKVSRTITVCPHCSAPHPLVSKDKFEQAIFYAEYSGTKFSKKEELYNHEIKAILERISDEIVLFMGKPLRSHPKKFILDIIRVAPNTIRPDIRRVGGNRSNNSDITALTKNIIEINELLPPKIPDKEKIDKEMREMYFNLDMAYYEMIKGSSGSNNQVRMITNTNKTPNSIANRIPKKEGRIRRNLMGKRVRYMMRSVITGDNMLKVDEIGLPISIAKSIQIPETVRVYNRDRLNTYYMNKNKVYPGCSG
;
A
#
# COMPACT_ATOMS: atom_id res chain seq x y z
N MET A 1 -16.24 -17.80 -16.30
CA MET A 1 -16.12 -17.74 -17.75
C MET A 1 -15.69 -16.32 -18.07
N THR A 2 -14.47 -16.18 -18.46
CA THR A 2 -13.81 -14.89 -18.77
C THR A 2 -13.66 -14.85 -20.28
N ASP A 3 -14.49 -14.09 -20.93
CA ASP A 3 -14.36 -13.83 -22.36
C ASP A 3 -13.16 -12.88 -22.59
N ASN A 4 -11.99 -13.47 -22.79
CA ASN A 4 -10.86 -12.81 -23.40
C ASN A 4 -11.07 -12.78 -24.91
N ASN A 5 -11.82 -11.79 -25.40
CA ASN A 5 -11.95 -11.56 -26.83
C ASN A 5 -11.01 -10.42 -27.26
N PRO A 6 -9.90 -10.72 -27.97
CA PRO A 6 -8.94 -9.69 -28.40
C PRO A 6 -9.48 -8.75 -29.49
N LYS A 7 -10.73 -8.91 -29.92
CA LYS A 7 -11.37 -8.04 -30.92
C LYS A 7 -11.87 -6.70 -30.39
N ASN A 8 -11.89 -6.50 -29.05
CA ASN A 8 -12.33 -5.22 -28.48
C ASN A 8 -11.24 -4.14 -28.45
N SER A 9 -9.97 -4.48 -28.61
CA SER A 9 -8.89 -3.48 -28.64
C SER A 9 -8.77 -2.73 -29.98
N GLN A 10 -9.26 -3.31 -31.07
CA GLN A 10 -9.19 -2.65 -32.39
C GLN A 10 -10.35 -1.68 -32.68
N ASN A 11 -11.43 -1.71 -31.86
CA ASN A 11 -12.55 -0.76 -32.04
C ASN A 11 -12.31 0.58 -31.31
N PHE A 12 -11.30 0.71 -30.46
CA PHE A 12 -11.02 1.96 -29.75
C PHE A 12 -10.37 3.02 -30.64
N GLU A 13 -9.67 2.62 -31.70
CA GLU A 13 -9.01 3.59 -32.61
C GLU A 13 -9.92 4.14 -33.70
N LYS A 14 -11.08 3.54 -33.97
CA LYS A 14 -11.97 3.96 -35.07
C LYS A 14 -13.02 5.01 -34.69
N ASN A 15 -13.28 5.24 -33.41
CA ASN A 15 -14.27 6.25 -32.97
C ASN A 15 -13.58 7.54 -32.50
N LYS A 16 -12.96 8.28 -33.40
CA LYS A 16 -12.43 9.65 -33.14
C LYS A 16 -13.50 10.70 -32.81
N ASN A 17 -14.77 10.35 -32.82
CA ASN A 17 -15.91 11.22 -32.48
C ASN A 17 -16.76 10.63 -31.35
N VAL A 18 -16.14 9.97 -30.38
CA VAL A 18 -16.89 9.66 -29.16
C VAL A 18 -17.05 10.96 -28.39
N ASP A 19 -18.27 11.42 -28.31
CA ASP A 19 -18.65 12.54 -27.46
C ASP A 19 -18.42 12.16 -26.01
N PHE A 20 -17.35 12.68 -25.41
CA PHE A 20 -16.98 12.45 -24.00
C PHE A 20 -17.96 13.05 -22.99
N SER A 21 -19.13 13.53 -23.46
CA SER A 21 -20.21 14.02 -22.58
C SER A 21 -20.90 12.90 -21.77
N TYR A 22 -20.78 11.65 -22.20
CA TYR A 22 -21.28 10.50 -21.45
C TYR A 22 -20.28 10.04 -20.39
N HIS A 23 -20.27 10.71 -19.25
CA HIS A 23 -19.53 10.27 -18.11
C HIS A 23 -20.16 8.99 -17.55
N SER A 24 -19.42 7.90 -17.53
CA SER A 24 -19.85 6.70 -16.82
C SER A 24 -19.93 7.01 -15.33
N LYS A 25 -21.10 6.77 -14.71
CA LYS A 25 -21.29 6.96 -13.27
C LYS A 25 -20.71 5.76 -12.53
N ILE A 26 -19.89 6.03 -11.52
CA ILE A 26 -19.41 4.99 -10.60
C ILE A 26 -20.58 4.60 -9.71
N HIS A 27 -21.09 3.37 -9.84
CA HIS A 27 -22.17 2.83 -9.02
C HIS A 27 -21.65 2.21 -7.72
N THR A 28 -20.50 1.57 -7.77
CA THR A 28 -19.99 0.81 -6.64
C THR A 28 -18.48 0.91 -6.57
N LEU A 29 -17.97 1.14 -5.36
CA LEU A 29 -16.56 1.04 -5.03
C LEU A 29 -16.39 -0.06 -3.98
N SER A 30 -15.61 -1.08 -4.28
CA SER A 30 -15.35 -2.18 -3.36
C SER A 30 -13.86 -2.30 -3.06
N PHE A 31 -13.55 -2.51 -1.77
CA PHE A 31 -12.19 -2.78 -1.31
C PHE A 31 -12.03 -4.29 -1.10
N TYR A 32 -10.88 -4.82 -1.48
CA TYR A 32 -10.57 -6.23 -1.29
C TYR A 32 -9.10 -6.42 -0.88
N VAL A 33 -8.79 -7.65 -0.43
CA VAL A 33 -7.44 -8.00 0.01
C VAL A 33 -6.60 -8.37 -1.20
N LEU A 34 -5.44 -7.72 -1.33
CA LEU A 34 -4.44 -8.08 -2.31
C LEU A 34 -3.65 -9.29 -1.78
N GLY A 35 -3.60 -10.35 -2.56
CA GLY A 35 -2.79 -11.54 -2.29
C GLY A 35 -1.59 -11.60 -3.25
N ASN A 36 -0.89 -12.74 -3.24
CA ASN A 36 0.31 -12.95 -4.05
C ASN A 36 0.05 -12.75 -5.55
N GLN A 37 -1.04 -13.34 -6.07
CA GLN A 37 -1.40 -13.25 -7.49
C GLN A 37 -1.68 -11.82 -7.95
N GLU A 38 -2.37 -11.03 -7.13
CA GLU A 38 -2.64 -9.64 -7.45
C GLU A 38 -1.36 -8.78 -7.38
N ASN A 39 -0.50 -9.04 -6.40
CA ASN A 39 0.78 -8.33 -6.25
C ASN A 39 1.72 -8.63 -7.41
N GLU A 40 1.80 -9.88 -7.84
CA GLU A 40 2.57 -10.32 -9.00
C GLU A 40 2.06 -9.70 -10.31
N LYS A 41 0.75 -9.78 -10.55
CA LYS A 41 0.11 -9.23 -11.75
C LYS A 41 0.27 -7.72 -11.90
N ASP A 42 0.24 -6.98 -10.80
CA ASP A 42 0.37 -5.52 -10.79
C ASP A 42 1.83 -5.07 -10.73
N SER A 43 2.79 -5.99 -10.66
CA SER A 43 4.22 -5.71 -10.62
C SER A 43 4.78 -5.50 -12.03
N ASN A 44 5.57 -4.45 -12.20
CA ASN A 44 6.30 -4.18 -13.45
C ASN A 44 7.77 -4.58 -13.34
N VAL A 45 8.27 -4.81 -12.13
CA VAL A 45 9.65 -5.22 -11.87
C VAL A 45 9.74 -5.95 -10.54
N VAL A 46 10.55 -7.00 -10.49
CA VAL A 46 10.94 -7.68 -9.25
C VAL A 46 12.17 -6.99 -8.70
N VAL A 47 12.07 -6.49 -7.47
CA VAL A 47 13.16 -5.76 -6.81
C VAL A 47 13.98 -6.75 -6.00
N THR A 48 15.23 -6.96 -6.42
CA THR A 48 16.19 -7.87 -5.79
C THR A 48 17.33 -7.13 -5.13
N ASN A 49 17.70 -5.94 -5.64
CA ASN A 49 18.86 -5.21 -5.18
C ASN A 49 18.47 -4.05 -4.25
N LYS A 50 19.17 -3.93 -3.12
CA LYS A 50 18.98 -2.87 -2.13
C LYS A 50 19.58 -1.52 -2.53
N GLU A 51 20.50 -1.50 -3.50
CA GLU A 51 21.13 -0.27 -3.95
C GLU A 51 20.14 0.60 -4.75
N LEU A 52 20.34 1.92 -4.70
CA LEU A 52 19.43 2.86 -5.35
C LEU A 52 19.96 3.35 -6.70
N PHE A 53 21.22 3.82 -6.70
CA PHE A 53 21.82 4.49 -7.84
C PHE A 53 23.27 4.07 -8.01
N LYS A 54 23.71 4.00 -9.26
CA LYS A 54 25.11 3.86 -9.66
C LYS A 54 25.42 4.96 -10.68
N SER A 55 26.40 5.80 -10.37
CA SER A 55 26.77 6.95 -11.25
C SER A 55 25.53 7.80 -11.65
N ASP A 56 24.68 8.14 -10.67
CA ASP A 56 23.45 8.92 -10.81
C ASP A 56 22.30 8.28 -11.62
N LEU A 57 22.49 7.07 -12.14
CA LEU A 57 21.43 6.31 -12.80
C LEU A 57 20.78 5.30 -11.83
N PRO A 58 19.48 5.07 -11.92
CA PRO A 58 18.81 4.04 -11.16
C PRO A 58 19.34 2.66 -11.54
N ILE A 59 19.55 1.79 -10.55
CA ILE A 59 20.04 0.43 -10.79
C ILE A 59 18.87 -0.44 -11.22
N PRO A 60 19.02 -1.25 -12.29
CA PRO A 60 18.02 -2.25 -12.68
C PRO A 60 17.74 -3.22 -11.53
N GLU A 61 16.48 -3.61 -11.37
CA GLU A 61 15.99 -4.44 -10.24
C GLU A 61 16.28 -3.86 -8.84
N GLY A 62 16.71 -2.60 -8.79
CA GLY A 62 16.95 -1.87 -7.55
C GLY A 62 15.68 -1.29 -6.94
N VAL A 63 15.81 -0.81 -5.71
CA VAL A 63 14.66 -0.18 -5.01
C VAL A 63 14.13 1.04 -5.76
N TYR A 64 14.96 1.70 -6.61
CA TYR A 64 14.58 2.88 -7.41
C TYR A 64 14.53 2.61 -8.92
N ASP A 65 14.32 1.36 -9.31
CA ASP A 65 14.25 0.95 -10.71
C ASP A 65 13.37 1.89 -11.57
N ALA A 66 13.81 2.16 -12.80
CA ALA A 66 13.16 3.07 -13.74
C ALA A 66 11.79 2.58 -14.21
N HIS A 67 11.52 1.26 -14.13
CA HIS A 67 10.19 0.68 -14.40
C HIS A 67 9.13 1.11 -13.38
N MET A 68 9.52 1.49 -12.15
CA MET A 68 8.57 1.97 -11.14
C MET A 68 8.21 3.46 -11.27
N GLY A 69 8.66 4.12 -12.31
CA GLY A 69 8.39 5.54 -12.56
C GLY A 69 9.60 6.42 -12.30
N THR A 70 9.56 7.63 -12.87
CA THR A 70 10.63 8.61 -12.73
C THR A 70 10.28 9.73 -11.77
N THR A 71 11.26 10.14 -10.96
CA THR A 71 11.20 11.31 -10.07
C THR A 71 12.11 12.43 -10.55
N ASP A 72 12.90 12.17 -11.58
CA ASP A 72 13.86 13.09 -12.17
C ASP A 72 13.38 13.60 -13.55
N HIS A 73 13.99 14.68 -14.04
CA HIS A 73 13.72 15.24 -15.35
C HIS A 73 14.61 14.66 -16.45
N PHE A 74 15.70 14.00 -16.08
CA PHE A 74 16.75 13.55 -17.00
C PHE A 74 16.49 12.18 -17.63
N TRP A 75 15.58 11.37 -17.06
CA TRP A 75 15.27 10.05 -17.58
C TRP A 75 13.77 9.79 -17.62
N LEU A 76 13.37 8.91 -18.54
CA LEU A 76 11.97 8.53 -18.76
C LEU A 76 11.64 7.26 -17.98
N CYS A 77 10.36 7.07 -17.69
CA CYS A 77 9.87 5.81 -17.13
C CYS A 77 9.95 4.70 -18.19
N GLU A 78 10.61 3.60 -17.87
CA GLU A 78 10.79 2.48 -18.80
C GLU A 78 9.49 1.70 -19.05
N THR A 79 8.52 1.75 -18.13
CA THR A 79 7.21 1.08 -18.31
C THR A 79 6.28 1.85 -19.24
N CYS A 80 6.20 3.17 -19.13
CA CYS A 80 5.22 3.97 -19.88
C CYS A 80 5.83 5.03 -20.82
N GLY A 81 7.16 5.19 -20.85
CA GLY A 81 7.86 6.18 -21.66
C GLY A 81 7.60 7.64 -21.29
N ASN A 82 6.89 7.90 -20.20
CA ASN A 82 6.51 9.24 -19.80
C ASN A 82 7.56 9.91 -18.92
N THR A 83 7.52 11.25 -18.95
CA THR A 83 8.30 12.10 -18.04
C THR A 83 7.69 12.12 -16.64
N LYS A 84 8.44 12.64 -15.66
CA LYS A 84 7.99 12.88 -14.26
C LYS A 84 6.62 13.54 -14.16
N ALA A 85 6.28 14.46 -15.05
CA ALA A 85 5.01 15.20 -14.99
C ALA A 85 3.79 14.36 -15.41
N LYS A 86 4.00 13.35 -16.25
CA LYS A 86 2.93 12.53 -16.84
C LYS A 86 2.90 11.09 -16.35
N CYS A 87 3.99 10.56 -15.78
CA CYS A 87 4.08 9.21 -15.29
C CYS A 87 3.26 9.08 -13.99
N PRO A 88 2.25 8.17 -13.92
CA PRO A 88 1.46 7.95 -12.71
C PRO A 88 2.24 7.18 -11.62
N GLY A 89 3.35 6.55 -11.98
CA GLY A 89 4.07 5.59 -11.17
C GLY A 89 3.55 4.16 -11.35
N HIS A 90 4.45 3.21 -11.26
CA HIS A 90 4.18 1.78 -11.42
C HIS A 90 4.72 1.02 -10.23
N SER A 91 4.00 -0.04 -9.82
CA SER A 91 4.41 -0.84 -8.67
C SER A 91 5.48 -1.85 -9.06
N GLY A 92 6.38 -2.15 -8.14
CA GLY A 92 7.23 -3.32 -8.18
C GLY A 92 6.77 -4.36 -7.15
N SER A 93 7.49 -5.46 -7.09
CA SER A 93 7.32 -6.51 -6.09
C SER A 93 8.66 -6.96 -5.51
N ILE A 94 8.61 -7.54 -4.31
CA ILE A 94 9.72 -8.29 -3.72
C ILE A 94 9.21 -9.70 -3.47
N GLU A 95 9.95 -10.69 -3.96
CA GLU A 95 9.72 -12.09 -3.65
C GLU A 95 10.45 -12.43 -2.34
N LEU A 96 9.71 -13.00 -1.40
CA LEU A 96 10.23 -13.32 -0.07
C LEU A 96 10.61 -14.78 0.02
N ASN A 97 11.80 -15.06 0.58
CA ASN A 97 12.25 -16.41 0.91
C ASN A 97 11.44 -17.05 2.05
N TYR A 98 10.78 -16.21 2.86
CA TYR A 98 9.89 -16.66 3.93
C TYR A 98 8.58 -15.86 3.92
N PRO A 99 7.41 -16.52 4.00
CA PRO A 99 6.11 -15.84 3.97
C PRO A 99 5.90 -14.95 5.20
N VAL A 100 5.28 -13.79 4.99
CA VAL A 100 4.97 -12.82 6.05
C VAL A 100 3.47 -12.67 6.25
N LYS A 101 3.05 -12.39 7.49
CA LYS A 101 1.66 -12.07 7.80
C LYS A 101 1.33 -10.65 7.39
N SER A 102 0.21 -10.45 6.69
CA SER A 102 -0.29 -9.11 6.42
C SER A 102 -0.58 -8.36 7.74
N PRO A 103 0.07 -7.21 7.98
CA PRO A 103 -0.08 -6.46 9.24
C PRO A 103 -1.51 -6.03 9.55
N LEU A 104 -2.31 -5.83 8.50
CA LEU A 104 -3.71 -5.40 8.63
C LEU A 104 -4.63 -6.55 9.08
N PHE A 105 -4.24 -7.79 8.81
CA PHE A 105 -5.10 -8.98 9.00
C PHE A 105 -4.60 -9.95 10.07
N ARG A 106 -3.57 -9.62 10.86
CA ARG A 106 -3.05 -10.50 11.93
C ARG A 106 -4.14 -10.99 12.89
N GLU A 107 -5.02 -10.11 13.35
CA GLU A 107 -6.13 -10.47 14.22
C GLU A 107 -7.18 -11.36 13.50
N PHE A 108 -7.36 -11.18 12.21
CA PHE A 108 -8.25 -12.04 11.42
C PHE A 108 -7.64 -13.42 11.20
N ILE A 109 -6.34 -13.52 10.96
CA ILE A 109 -5.63 -14.80 10.89
C ILE A 109 -5.84 -15.58 12.19
N LEU A 110 -5.61 -14.94 13.34
CA LEU A 110 -5.82 -15.56 14.64
C LEU A 110 -7.26 -16.05 14.83
N LYS A 111 -8.24 -15.27 14.39
CA LYS A 111 -9.66 -15.66 14.48
C LYS A 111 -9.99 -16.85 13.57
N TRP A 112 -9.46 -16.88 12.36
CA TRP A 112 -9.63 -18.01 11.45
C TRP A 112 -9.01 -19.28 12.02
N LEU A 113 -7.77 -19.23 12.50
CA LEU A 113 -7.10 -20.37 13.12
C LEU A 113 -7.87 -20.96 14.32
N LYS A 114 -8.65 -20.16 15.02
CA LYS A 114 -9.50 -20.63 16.15
C LYS A 114 -10.78 -21.33 15.69
N VAL A 115 -11.22 -21.12 14.47
CA VAL A 115 -12.54 -21.57 13.99
C VAL A 115 -12.45 -22.75 13.06
N ILE A 116 -11.31 -22.95 12.40
CA ILE A 116 -11.09 -23.99 11.39
C ILE A 116 -10.22 -25.13 11.92
N CYS A 117 -10.47 -26.33 11.44
CA CYS A 117 -9.59 -27.47 11.70
C CYS A 117 -8.28 -27.36 10.92
N PHE A 118 -7.15 -27.56 11.57
CA PHE A 118 -5.81 -27.51 10.95
C PHE A 118 -5.58 -28.63 9.93
N THR A 119 -6.24 -29.76 10.08
CA THR A 119 -6.07 -30.92 9.19
C THR A 119 -7.00 -30.88 7.99
N CYS A 120 -8.30 -30.69 8.18
CA CYS A 120 -9.29 -30.77 7.09
C CYS A 120 -9.79 -29.42 6.56
N GLY A 121 -9.41 -28.30 7.18
CA GLY A 121 -9.84 -26.94 6.76
C GLY A 121 -11.31 -26.62 6.98
N LYS A 122 -12.11 -27.55 7.55
CA LYS A 122 -13.54 -27.35 7.81
C LYS A 122 -13.76 -26.59 9.11
N ILE A 123 -14.96 -26.00 9.24
CA ILE A 123 -15.39 -25.30 10.46
C ILE A 123 -15.58 -26.33 11.58
N LEU A 124 -15.13 -26.01 12.79
CA LEU A 124 -15.10 -26.91 13.95
C LEU A 124 -16.47 -27.28 14.52
N SER A 125 -17.55 -26.60 14.17
CA SER A 125 -18.86 -26.88 14.76
C SER A 125 -20.02 -26.57 13.84
N ASP A 126 -20.86 -27.58 13.61
CA ASP A 126 -22.14 -27.44 12.91
C ASP A 126 -23.18 -26.67 13.77
N LYS A 127 -23.02 -26.68 15.11
CA LYS A 127 -23.84 -25.87 16.02
C LYS A 127 -23.61 -24.36 15.81
N MET A 128 -22.41 -23.98 15.37
CA MET A 128 -22.10 -22.61 14.95
C MET A 128 -22.96 -22.18 13.76
N ILE A 129 -23.26 -23.10 12.85
CA ILE A 129 -24.10 -22.87 11.68
C ILE A 129 -25.51 -22.47 12.10
N LYS A 130 -26.04 -23.12 13.14
CA LYS A 130 -27.41 -22.90 13.64
C LYS A 130 -27.53 -21.71 14.62
N ALA A 131 -26.48 -21.41 15.36
CA ALA A 131 -26.47 -20.35 16.40
C ALA A 131 -26.12 -18.95 15.84
N ALA A 132 -25.44 -18.86 14.70
CA ALA A 132 -25.01 -17.60 14.14
C ALA A 132 -26.12 -16.91 13.35
N LYS A 133 -27.02 -16.23 14.04
CA LYS A 133 -27.92 -15.23 13.43
C LYS A 133 -27.11 -14.05 12.86
N SER A 134 -25.94 -13.74 13.42
CA SER A 134 -24.98 -12.78 12.88
C SER A 134 -23.77 -13.55 12.34
N LYS A 135 -23.46 -13.41 11.05
CA LYS A 135 -22.32 -14.05 10.39
C LYS A 135 -20.97 -13.42 10.81
N LEU A 136 -20.79 -13.12 12.10
CA LEU A 136 -19.61 -12.48 12.65
C LEU A 136 -18.59 -13.52 13.12
N LEU A 137 -17.40 -13.49 12.54
CA LEU A 137 -16.29 -14.40 12.89
C LEU A 137 -15.97 -14.42 14.40
N THR A 138 -16.20 -13.30 15.11
CA THR A 138 -16.03 -13.20 16.57
C THR A 138 -16.95 -14.10 17.39
N GLU A 139 -18.16 -14.38 16.93
CA GLU A 139 -19.10 -15.27 17.61
C GLU A 139 -18.70 -16.73 17.45
N TYR A 140 -18.26 -17.09 16.24
CA TYR A 140 -17.69 -18.42 16.01
C TYR A 140 -16.49 -18.71 16.90
N VAL A 141 -15.61 -17.72 17.13
CA VAL A 141 -14.47 -17.84 18.05
C VAL A 141 -14.89 -18.13 19.49
N LYS A 142 -16.04 -17.61 19.96
CA LYS A 142 -16.53 -17.89 21.32
C LYS A 142 -16.93 -19.36 21.48
N VAL A 143 -17.62 -19.91 20.49
CA VAL A 143 -18.09 -21.30 20.51
C VAL A 143 -16.94 -22.29 20.29
N SER A 144 -15.96 -21.97 19.45
CA SER A 144 -14.83 -22.87 19.14
C SER A 144 -13.89 -23.13 20.32
N ARG A 145 -13.88 -22.26 21.34
CA ARG A 145 -13.00 -22.40 22.52
C ARG A 145 -13.21 -23.69 23.32
N THR A 146 -14.39 -24.29 23.22
CA THR A 146 -14.75 -25.53 23.97
C THR A 146 -14.46 -26.78 23.15
N ILE A 147 -14.03 -26.64 21.89
CA ILE A 147 -13.86 -27.77 20.98
C ILE A 147 -12.38 -28.12 20.91
N THR A 148 -12.04 -29.30 21.40
CA THR A 148 -10.66 -29.83 21.40
C THR A 148 -10.41 -30.86 20.30
N VAL A 149 -11.46 -31.40 19.71
CA VAL A 149 -11.39 -32.42 18.66
C VAL A 149 -12.30 -32.02 17.50
N CYS A 150 -11.80 -32.15 16.28
CA CYS A 150 -12.59 -31.85 15.08
C CYS A 150 -13.70 -32.89 14.87
N PRO A 151 -14.98 -32.47 14.70
CA PRO A 151 -16.09 -33.41 14.47
C PRO A 151 -16.07 -34.08 13.09
N HIS A 152 -15.29 -33.55 12.13
CA HIS A 152 -15.25 -34.06 10.76
C HIS A 152 -14.11 -35.07 10.51
N CYS A 153 -12.95 -34.86 11.12
CA CYS A 153 -11.78 -35.72 10.87
C CYS A 153 -11.18 -36.29 12.17
N SER A 154 -11.82 -36.05 13.33
CA SER A 154 -11.36 -36.51 14.63
C SER A 154 -9.93 -36.10 15.02
N ALA A 155 -9.33 -35.15 14.30
CA ALA A 155 -8.02 -34.62 14.63
C ALA A 155 -8.09 -33.69 15.83
N PRO A 156 -7.05 -33.66 16.71
CA PRO A 156 -6.99 -32.75 17.83
C PRO A 156 -6.87 -31.30 17.33
N HIS A 157 -7.65 -30.40 17.94
CA HIS A 157 -7.60 -28.98 17.62
C HIS A 157 -6.95 -28.21 18.77
N PRO A 158 -5.86 -27.45 18.52
CA PRO A 158 -5.18 -26.70 19.57
C PRO A 158 -5.90 -25.41 19.92
N LEU A 159 -5.70 -24.94 21.16
CA LEU A 159 -6.03 -23.59 21.54
C LEU A 159 -5.00 -22.62 20.98
N VAL A 160 -5.43 -21.73 20.10
CA VAL A 160 -4.53 -20.75 19.46
C VAL A 160 -4.48 -19.46 20.25
N SER A 161 -3.30 -19.03 20.63
CA SER A 161 -3.04 -17.78 21.32
C SER A 161 -1.96 -16.96 20.62
N LYS A 162 -1.90 -15.66 20.88
CA LYS A 162 -0.79 -14.81 20.47
C LYS A 162 0.10 -14.54 21.67
N ASP A 163 1.37 -14.30 21.41
CA ASP A 163 2.28 -13.86 22.44
C ASP A 163 1.84 -12.51 23.04
N LYS A 164 2.09 -12.31 24.32
CA LYS A 164 1.72 -11.08 25.04
C LYS A 164 2.66 -9.93 24.68
N PHE A 165 3.95 -10.23 24.49
CA PHE A 165 5.01 -9.25 24.21
C PHE A 165 5.25 -9.15 22.70
N GLU A 166 5.43 -10.28 22.03
CA GLU A 166 5.70 -10.40 20.60
C GLU A 166 4.40 -10.74 19.86
N GLN A 167 3.52 -9.78 19.70
CA GLN A 167 2.18 -9.98 19.09
C GLN A 167 2.20 -10.57 17.67
N ALA A 168 3.38 -10.69 17.07
CA ALA A 168 3.58 -11.34 15.78
C ALA A 168 3.62 -12.87 15.86
N ILE A 169 3.95 -13.43 17.03
CA ILE A 169 4.10 -14.87 17.23
C ILE A 169 2.77 -15.48 17.69
N PHE A 170 2.39 -16.57 17.05
CA PHE A 170 1.22 -17.37 17.41
C PHE A 170 1.64 -18.71 17.97
N TYR A 171 0.92 -19.18 18.97
CA TYR A 171 1.13 -20.47 19.60
C TYR A 171 -0.09 -21.34 19.48
N ALA A 172 0.15 -22.62 19.24
CA ALA A 172 -0.84 -23.69 19.32
C ALA A 172 -0.60 -24.50 20.61
N GLU A 173 -1.59 -24.59 21.47
CA GLU A 173 -1.54 -25.36 22.71
C GLU A 173 -2.48 -26.54 22.61
N TYR A 174 -1.90 -27.76 22.59
CA TYR A 174 -2.63 -29.00 22.56
C TYR A 174 -2.89 -29.49 24.00
N SER A 175 -4.14 -29.56 24.39
CA SER A 175 -4.55 -30.07 25.69
C SER A 175 -4.55 -31.61 25.68
N GLY A 176 -3.53 -32.23 26.26
CA GLY A 176 -3.46 -33.66 26.50
C GLY A 176 -3.71 -34.02 27.94
N THR A 177 -4.04 -35.30 28.22
CA THR A 177 -4.41 -35.80 29.56
C THR A 177 -3.28 -35.71 30.59
N LYS A 178 -2.02 -35.48 30.21
CA LYS A 178 -0.88 -35.41 31.14
C LYS A 178 0.06 -34.22 30.93
N PHE A 179 0.11 -33.61 29.72
CA PHE A 179 0.96 -32.44 29.42
C PHE A 179 0.32 -31.57 28.37
N SER A 180 0.26 -30.28 28.62
CA SER A 180 -0.05 -29.30 27.58
C SER A 180 1.23 -29.00 26.80
N LYS A 181 1.26 -29.28 25.48
CA LYS A 181 2.38 -28.93 24.62
C LYS A 181 2.06 -27.61 23.89
N LYS A 182 2.82 -26.57 24.20
CA LYS A 182 2.73 -25.28 23.55
C LYS A 182 3.76 -25.22 22.44
N GLU A 183 3.29 -25.11 21.18
CA GLU A 183 4.14 -25.05 20.00
C GLU A 183 3.98 -23.71 19.30
N GLU A 184 5.07 -23.16 18.78
CA GLU A 184 5.04 -22.00 17.93
C GLU A 184 4.55 -22.38 16.52
N LEU A 185 3.65 -21.53 15.97
CA LEU A 185 3.14 -21.65 14.61
C LEU A 185 3.91 -20.73 13.69
N TYR A 186 4.66 -21.30 12.78
CA TYR A 186 5.39 -20.57 11.75
C TYR A 186 4.48 -20.10 10.62
N ASN A 187 4.86 -19.04 9.91
CA ASN A 187 4.03 -18.45 8.87
C ASN A 187 3.75 -19.40 7.71
N HIS A 188 4.69 -20.24 7.33
CA HIS A 188 4.49 -21.27 6.29
C HIS A 188 3.47 -22.34 6.71
N GLU A 189 3.45 -22.74 8.00
CA GLU A 189 2.45 -23.65 8.53
C GLU A 189 1.05 -22.98 8.53
N ILE A 190 0.98 -21.73 8.96
CA ILE A 190 -0.27 -20.94 8.92
C ILE A 190 -0.78 -20.80 7.50
N LYS A 191 0.10 -20.55 6.52
CA LYS A 191 -0.24 -20.49 5.10
C LYS A 191 -0.88 -21.81 4.64
N ALA A 192 -0.22 -22.94 4.91
CA ALA A 192 -0.74 -24.27 4.55
C ALA A 192 -2.09 -24.57 5.19
N ILE A 193 -2.35 -24.11 6.43
CA ILE A 193 -3.64 -24.27 7.11
C ILE A 193 -4.71 -23.41 6.41
N LEU A 194 -4.41 -22.15 6.09
CA LEU A 194 -5.37 -21.23 5.48
C LEU A 194 -5.69 -21.60 4.01
N GLU A 195 -4.79 -22.22 3.30
CA GLU A 195 -4.98 -22.73 1.93
C GLU A 195 -5.95 -23.92 1.86
N ARG A 196 -6.07 -24.69 2.95
CA ARG A 196 -7.04 -25.82 3.05
C ARG A 196 -8.49 -25.37 3.18
N ILE A 197 -8.76 -24.09 3.41
CA ILE A 197 -10.11 -23.55 3.52
C ILE A 197 -10.74 -23.51 2.13
N SER A 198 -11.91 -24.15 1.97
CA SER A 198 -12.63 -24.12 0.69
C SER A 198 -13.35 -22.79 0.47
N ASP A 199 -13.54 -22.43 -0.79
CA ASP A 199 -14.27 -21.23 -1.19
C ASP A 199 -15.72 -21.22 -0.64
N GLU A 200 -16.34 -22.40 -0.54
CA GLU A 200 -17.68 -22.57 0.04
C GLU A 200 -17.75 -22.13 1.50
N ILE A 201 -16.72 -22.45 2.30
CA ILE A 201 -16.62 -22.04 3.70
C ILE A 201 -16.50 -20.53 3.81
N VAL A 202 -15.72 -19.90 2.92
CA VAL A 202 -15.55 -18.43 2.91
C VAL A 202 -16.87 -17.75 2.59
N LEU A 203 -17.59 -18.21 1.59
CA LEU A 203 -18.92 -17.70 1.22
C LEU A 203 -19.94 -17.94 2.34
N PHE A 204 -19.91 -19.13 2.95
CA PHE A 204 -20.76 -19.46 4.09
C PHE A 204 -20.54 -18.48 5.27
N MET A 205 -19.29 -18.10 5.54
CA MET A 205 -18.93 -17.12 6.55
C MET A 205 -19.31 -15.68 6.15
N GLY A 206 -19.99 -15.49 5.02
CA GLY A 206 -20.44 -14.20 4.50
C GLY A 206 -19.28 -13.31 4.04
N LYS A 207 -18.15 -13.89 3.63
CA LYS A 207 -17.02 -13.16 3.09
C LYS A 207 -16.94 -13.36 1.58
N PRO A 208 -16.63 -12.30 0.80
CA PRO A 208 -16.43 -12.45 -0.63
C PRO A 208 -15.15 -13.26 -0.89
N LEU A 209 -15.12 -14.04 -1.98
CA LEU A 209 -13.94 -14.83 -2.38
C LEU A 209 -12.68 -13.97 -2.56
N ARG A 210 -12.84 -12.71 -2.97
CA ARG A 210 -11.74 -11.74 -3.07
C ARG A 210 -11.04 -11.47 -1.73
N SER A 211 -11.67 -11.81 -0.59
CA SER A 211 -11.11 -11.68 0.76
C SER A 211 -10.82 -13.04 1.40
N HIS A 212 -10.50 -14.06 0.59
CA HIS A 212 -10.17 -15.39 1.07
C HIS A 212 -8.98 -15.34 2.05
N PRO A 213 -9.02 -16.07 3.20
CA PRO A 213 -7.97 -16.01 4.23
C PRO A 213 -6.56 -16.38 3.75
N LYS A 214 -6.43 -17.20 2.70
CA LYS A 214 -5.13 -17.51 2.06
C LYS A 214 -4.35 -16.27 1.63
N LYS A 215 -5.05 -15.16 1.32
CA LYS A 215 -4.43 -13.87 0.94
C LYS A 215 -3.85 -13.09 2.11
N PHE A 216 -4.02 -13.55 3.34
CA PHE A 216 -3.48 -12.86 4.51
C PHE A 216 -2.01 -13.18 4.78
N ILE A 217 -1.48 -14.22 4.14
CA ILE A 217 -0.06 -14.59 4.17
C ILE A 217 0.52 -14.30 2.80
N LEU A 218 1.61 -13.55 2.77
CA LEU A 218 2.20 -13.04 1.55
C LEU A 218 3.61 -13.60 1.36
N ASP A 219 3.87 -14.16 0.18
CA ASP A 219 5.21 -14.51 -0.31
C ASP A 219 5.75 -13.39 -1.21
N ILE A 220 4.83 -12.62 -1.81
CA ILE A 220 5.15 -11.51 -2.70
C ILE A 220 4.56 -10.24 -2.09
N ILE A 221 5.42 -9.30 -1.75
CA ILE A 221 5.00 -8.00 -1.24
C ILE A 221 5.12 -6.92 -2.32
N ARG A 222 4.23 -5.94 -2.26
CA ARG A 222 4.20 -4.84 -3.20
C ARG A 222 5.18 -3.74 -2.81
N VAL A 223 5.96 -3.27 -3.77
CA VAL A 223 6.82 -2.09 -3.62
C VAL A 223 6.10 -0.88 -4.18
N ALA A 224 6.05 0.19 -3.39
CA ALA A 224 5.40 1.43 -3.80
C ALA A 224 6.14 2.08 -4.99
N PRO A 225 5.43 2.73 -5.92
CA PRO A 225 6.02 3.48 -7.01
C PRO A 225 7.01 4.56 -6.55
N ASN A 226 8.03 4.86 -7.36
CA ASN A 226 9.01 5.92 -7.07
C ASN A 226 8.35 7.28 -6.86
N THR A 227 7.25 7.56 -7.54
CA THR A 227 6.48 8.80 -7.43
C THR A 227 5.86 9.04 -6.04
N ILE A 228 5.59 7.99 -5.27
CA ILE A 228 5.04 8.07 -3.89
C ILE A 228 6.15 8.27 -2.85
N ARG A 229 7.38 7.88 -3.18
CA ARG A 229 8.55 7.91 -2.30
C ARG A 229 9.75 8.62 -2.96
N PRO A 230 9.56 9.88 -3.40
CA PRO A 230 10.60 10.61 -4.11
C PRO A 230 11.85 10.79 -3.26
N ASP A 231 13.00 10.66 -3.88
CA ASP A 231 14.29 10.98 -3.30
C ASP A 231 14.57 12.47 -3.44
N ILE A 232 15.17 13.09 -2.41
CA ILE A 232 15.57 14.49 -2.43
C ILE A 232 17.09 14.53 -2.56
N ARG A 233 17.59 14.82 -3.76
CA ARG A 233 19.00 15.04 -4.00
C ARG A 233 19.35 16.49 -3.67
N ARG A 234 20.43 16.71 -2.95
CA ARG A 234 21.01 18.03 -2.74
C ARG A 234 21.97 18.34 -3.89
N VAL A 235 21.80 19.48 -4.53
CA VAL A 235 22.74 19.96 -5.56
C VAL A 235 24.13 20.07 -4.94
N GLY A 236 25.11 19.36 -5.52
CA GLY A 236 26.51 19.35 -5.05
C GLY A 236 26.82 18.43 -3.86
N GLY A 237 25.90 17.58 -3.42
CA GLY A 237 26.11 16.65 -2.31
C GLY A 237 25.93 15.18 -2.68
N ASN A 238 26.86 14.34 -2.24
CA ASN A 238 26.80 12.87 -2.42
C ASN A 238 25.73 12.17 -1.55
N ARG A 239 24.93 12.91 -0.77
CA ARG A 239 23.93 12.32 0.13
C ARG A 239 22.52 12.68 -0.34
N SER A 240 21.80 11.66 -0.81
CA SER A 240 20.37 11.73 -1.03
C SER A 240 19.63 11.53 0.30
N ASN A 241 18.59 12.31 0.54
CA ASN A 241 17.64 12.05 1.62
C ASN A 241 16.58 11.08 1.10
N ASN A 242 16.73 9.81 1.44
CA ASN A 242 15.78 8.78 1.05
C ASN A 242 14.46 8.95 1.79
N SER A 243 13.37 8.61 1.11
CA SER A 243 12.06 8.49 1.76
C SER A 243 12.09 7.39 2.82
N ASP A 244 11.38 7.57 3.94
CA ASP A 244 11.26 6.58 5.01
C ASP A 244 10.80 5.21 4.47
N ILE A 245 9.85 5.19 3.52
CA ILE A 245 9.39 3.94 2.88
C ILE A 245 10.53 3.28 2.10
N THR A 246 11.39 4.03 1.45
CA THR A 246 12.55 3.48 0.74
C THR A 246 13.52 2.81 1.71
N ALA A 247 13.80 3.45 2.85
CA ALA A 247 14.65 2.88 3.88
C ALA A 247 14.07 1.59 4.48
N LEU A 248 12.76 1.57 4.75
CA LEU A 248 12.07 0.38 5.24
C LEU A 248 12.03 -0.76 4.19
N THR A 249 11.90 -0.41 2.90
CA THR A 249 11.97 -1.40 1.81
C THR A 249 13.36 -2.02 1.71
N LYS A 250 14.42 -1.21 1.82
CA LYS A 250 15.80 -1.73 1.86
C LYS A 250 16.02 -2.72 3.00
N ASN A 251 15.55 -2.39 4.20
CA ASN A 251 15.68 -3.27 5.36
C ASN A 251 15.01 -4.64 5.12
N ILE A 252 13.85 -4.65 4.45
CA ILE A 252 13.17 -5.91 4.09
C ILE A 252 14.04 -6.73 3.13
N ILE A 253 14.64 -6.10 2.11
CA ILE A 253 15.52 -6.79 1.16
C ILE A 253 16.75 -7.34 1.86
N GLU A 254 17.39 -6.56 2.73
CA GLU A 254 18.57 -6.98 3.50
C GLU A 254 18.28 -8.21 4.36
N ILE A 255 17.15 -8.22 5.07
CA ILE A 255 16.77 -9.39 5.88
C ILE A 255 16.43 -10.59 4.98
N ASN A 256 15.77 -10.35 3.85
CA ASN A 256 15.38 -11.41 2.92
C ASN A 256 16.60 -12.07 2.25
N GLU A 257 17.65 -11.29 1.92
CA GLU A 257 18.92 -11.81 1.39
C GLU A 257 19.63 -12.75 2.36
N LEU A 258 19.49 -12.54 3.67
CA LEU A 258 20.08 -13.39 4.70
C LEU A 258 19.36 -14.72 4.89
N LEU A 259 18.12 -14.83 4.41
CA LEU A 259 17.30 -16.01 4.57
C LEU A 259 17.55 -17.03 3.46
N PRO A 260 17.59 -18.34 3.78
CA PRO A 260 17.76 -19.39 2.77
C PRO A 260 16.53 -19.42 1.83
N PRO A 261 16.73 -19.73 0.53
CA PRO A 261 15.63 -19.76 -0.45
C PRO A 261 14.64 -20.91 -0.23
N LYS A 262 15.01 -21.92 0.54
CA LYS A 262 14.13 -23.02 0.93
C LYS A 262 13.94 -23.03 2.44
N ILE A 263 12.70 -23.10 2.87
CA ILE A 263 12.34 -23.20 4.28
C ILE A 263 12.73 -24.60 4.76
N PRO A 264 13.61 -24.73 5.76
CA PRO A 264 13.97 -26.01 6.33
C PRO A 264 12.80 -26.61 7.13
N ASP A 265 12.90 -27.92 7.41
CA ASP A 265 11.96 -28.61 8.29
C ASP A 265 11.98 -27.97 9.69
N LYS A 266 10.84 -27.98 10.38
CA LYS A 266 10.63 -27.34 11.68
C LYS A 266 11.71 -27.71 12.72
N GLU A 267 12.18 -28.95 12.69
CA GLU A 267 13.20 -29.47 13.61
C GLU A 267 14.62 -28.91 13.37
N LYS A 268 14.85 -28.36 12.17
CA LYS A 268 16.13 -27.78 11.74
C LYS A 268 16.16 -26.26 11.84
N ILE A 269 15.11 -25.64 12.36
CA ILE A 269 15.04 -24.19 12.53
C ILE A 269 15.79 -23.79 13.79
N ASP A 270 16.98 -23.23 13.63
CA ASP A 270 17.81 -22.70 14.70
C ASP A 270 17.22 -21.41 15.28
N LYS A 271 17.73 -21.04 16.47
CA LYS A 271 17.30 -19.81 17.16
C LYS A 271 17.56 -18.56 16.30
N GLU A 272 18.68 -18.49 15.60
CA GLU A 272 19.04 -17.36 14.72
C GLU A 272 18.06 -17.24 13.53
N MET A 273 17.72 -18.36 12.92
CA MET A 273 16.76 -18.40 11.81
C MET A 273 15.36 -17.98 12.26
N ARG A 274 14.93 -18.42 13.45
CA ARG A 274 13.67 -17.99 14.06
C ARG A 274 13.65 -16.48 14.28
N GLU A 275 14.75 -15.91 14.75
CA GLU A 275 14.87 -14.46 14.96
C GLU A 275 14.84 -13.71 13.61
N MET A 276 15.48 -14.22 12.57
CA MET A 276 15.41 -13.65 11.23
C MET A 276 13.98 -13.68 10.65
N TYR A 277 13.23 -14.77 10.83
CA TYR A 277 11.82 -14.85 10.42
C TYR A 277 10.96 -13.82 11.14
N PHE A 278 11.18 -13.67 12.44
CA PHE A 278 10.51 -12.65 13.23
C PHE A 278 10.84 -11.24 12.76
N ASN A 279 12.13 -10.97 12.51
CA ASN A 279 12.61 -9.68 12.03
C ASN A 279 12.02 -9.31 10.67
N LEU A 280 11.92 -10.26 9.73
CA LEU A 280 11.26 -10.03 8.43
C LEU A 280 9.78 -9.67 8.58
N ASP A 281 9.04 -10.42 9.40
CA ASP A 281 7.62 -10.16 9.66
C ASP A 281 7.41 -8.81 10.35
N MET A 282 8.34 -8.40 11.22
CA MET A 282 8.32 -7.10 11.88
C MET A 282 8.74 -5.96 10.97
N ALA A 283 9.74 -6.13 10.11
CA ALA A 283 10.13 -5.11 9.12
C ALA A 283 8.97 -4.79 8.17
N TYR A 284 8.25 -5.81 7.71
CA TYR A 284 7.04 -5.59 6.91
C TYR A 284 5.92 -4.92 7.72
N TYR A 285 5.75 -5.29 8.99
CA TYR A 285 4.79 -4.62 9.89
C TYR A 285 5.11 -3.14 10.05
N GLU A 286 6.36 -2.79 10.28
CA GLU A 286 6.81 -1.41 10.42
C GLU A 286 6.59 -0.58 9.16
N MET A 287 6.83 -1.15 7.99
CA MET A 287 6.57 -0.47 6.71
C MET A 287 5.10 -0.11 6.56
N ILE A 288 4.19 -1.00 6.93
CA ILE A 288 2.74 -0.79 6.76
C ILE A 288 2.14 0.04 7.90
N LYS A 289 2.33 -0.38 9.17
CA LYS A 289 1.67 0.22 10.34
C LYS A 289 2.53 1.18 11.15
N GLY A 290 3.85 1.07 11.05
CA GLY A 290 4.78 1.81 11.89
C GLY A 290 5.12 1.08 13.18
N SER A 291 6.17 1.54 13.88
CA SER A 291 6.61 0.95 15.13
C SER A 291 5.53 1.08 16.20
N SER A 292 5.13 -0.04 16.76
CA SER A 292 4.28 -0.09 17.96
C SER A 292 5.14 0.25 19.17
N GLY A 293 4.80 1.29 19.89
CA GLY A 293 5.63 1.95 20.93
C GLY A 293 6.07 1.15 22.14
N SER A 294 5.95 -0.19 22.18
CA SER A 294 6.19 -0.95 23.41
C SER A 294 7.43 -1.86 23.43
N ASN A 295 8.05 -2.18 22.32
CA ASN A 295 9.21 -3.09 22.33
C ASN A 295 10.42 -2.50 21.59
N ASN A 296 11.49 -2.30 22.33
CA ASN A 296 12.75 -1.67 21.91
C ASN A 296 13.65 -2.53 20.97
N GLN A 297 13.20 -3.71 20.53
CA GLN A 297 14.10 -4.70 19.94
C GLN A 297 14.29 -4.62 18.42
N VAL A 298 13.38 -4.01 17.66
CA VAL A 298 13.54 -3.87 16.20
C VAL A 298 13.02 -2.50 15.77
N ARG A 299 13.69 -1.45 16.20
CA ARG A 299 13.42 -0.11 15.69
C ARG A 299 14.49 0.27 14.69
N MET A 300 14.11 0.42 13.44
CA MET A 300 14.92 1.19 12.52
C MET A 300 14.94 2.65 13.01
N ILE A 301 16.03 3.04 13.66
CA ILE A 301 16.24 4.43 14.07
C ILE A 301 16.88 5.13 12.86
N THR A 302 16.17 6.09 12.29
CA THR A 302 16.78 6.96 11.28
C THR A 302 17.93 7.78 11.89
N ASN A 303 18.86 8.26 11.08
CA ASN A 303 19.99 9.10 11.52
C ASN A 303 19.56 10.35 12.32
N THR A 304 18.27 10.64 12.39
CA THR A 304 17.66 11.78 13.11
C THR A 304 16.98 11.36 14.42
N ASN A 305 17.16 10.15 14.92
CA ASN A 305 16.48 9.57 16.10
C ASN A 305 14.95 9.62 16.02
N LYS A 306 14.37 9.74 14.81
CA LYS A 306 12.93 9.71 14.58
C LYS A 306 12.53 8.34 14.04
N THR A 307 11.38 7.87 14.50
CA THR A 307 10.76 6.67 13.91
C THR A 307 10.32 6.96 12.47
N PRO A 308 10.62 6.07 11.50
CA PRO A 308 10.24 6.29 10.10
C PRO A 308 8.72 6.32 9.94
N ASN A 309 8.25 7.17 9.03
CA ASN A 309 6.83 7.28 8.71
C ASN A 309 6.36 6.08 7.87
N SER A 310 5.54 5.24 8.47
CA SER A 310 4.88 4.13 7.80
C SER A 310 3.82 4.59 6.79
N ILE A 311 3.35 3.66 5.96
CA ILE A 311 2.22 3.90 5.04
C ILE A 311 0.97 4.32 5.82
N ALA A 312 0.65 3.63 6.91
CA ALA A 312 -0.51 3.96 7.75
C ALA A 312 -0.43 5.37 8.35
N ASN A 313 0.76 5.83 8.74
CA ASN A 313 0.95 7.16 9.33
C ASN A 313 0.76 8.31 8.32
N ARG A 314 0.80 8.01 7.01
CA ARG A 314 0.58 9.01 5.95
C ARG A 314 -0.89 9.28 5.64
N ILE A 315 -1.82 8.47 6.16
CA ILE A 315 -3.25 8.54 5.83
C ILE A 315 -4.02 9.47 6.77
N PRO A 316 -3.90 9.31 8.12
CA PRO A 316 -4.72 10.04 9.08
C PRO A 316 -4.21 11.46 9.35
N LYS A 317 -4.96 12.18 10.18
CA LYS A 317 -4.66 13.51 10.70
C LYS A 317 -4.74 14.64 9.65
N LYS A 318 -4.43 15.87 10.09
CA LYS A 318 -4.54 17.11 9.31
C LYS A 318 -3.65 17.10 8.05
N GLU A 319 -2.44 16.58 8.19
CA GLU A 319 -1.44 16.48 7.11
C GLU A 319 -1.56 15.19 6.28
N GLY A 320 -2.51 14.31 6.63
CA GLY A 320 -2.71 13.02 5.96
C GLY A 320 -3.38 13.14 4.60
N ARG A 321 -3.31 12.06 3.83
CA ARG A 321 -3.83 11.99 2.45
C ARG A 321 -5.32 12.29 2.35
N ILE A 322 -6.13 11.87 3.35
CA ILE A 322 -7.58 12.09 3.31
C ILE A 322 -7.88 13.58 3.42
N ARG A 323 -7.45 14.25 4.49
CA ARG A 323 -7.81 15.65 4.74
C ARG A 323 -7.09 16.64 3.82
N ARG A 324 -5.80 16.38 3.52
CA ARG A 324 -4.98 17.32 2.75
C ARG A 324 -5.11 17.17 1.23
N ASN A 325 -5.22 15.94 0.71
CA ASN A 325 -5.15 15.67 -0.71
C ASN A 325 -6.47 15.22 -1.35
N LEU A 326 -7.38 14.58 -0.59
CA LEU A 326 -8.68 14.14 -1.11
C LEU A 326 -9.79 15.13 -0.80
N MET A 327 -9.90 15.61 0.44
CA MET A 327 -10.95 16.55 0.84
C MET A 327 -10.56 18.01 0.57
N GLY A 328 -9.30 18.28 0.33
CA GLY A 328 -8.78 19.61 0.01
C GLY A 328 -7.83 19.57 -1.17
N LYS A 329 -7.72 20.69 -1.87
CA LYS A 329 -6.70 20.90 -2.91
C LYS A 329 -6.17 22.33 -2.84
N ARG A 330 -4.94 22.55 -3.31
CA ARG A 330 -4.42 23.88 -3.50
C ARG A 330 -5.06 24.48 -4.74
N VAL A 331 -5.60 25.67 -4.60
CA VAL A 331 -6.16 26.40 -5.73
C VAL A 331 -5.05 27.18 -6.46
N ARG A 332 -5.27 27.45 -7.73
CA ARG A 332 -4.39 28.24 -8.59
C ARG A 332 -4.92 29.67 -8.69
N TYR A 333 -4.09 30.56 -9.20
CA TYR A 333 -4.47 31.95 -9.44
C TYR A 333 -4.91 32.68 -8.18
N MET A 334 -4.21 32.43 -7.06
CA MET A 334 -4.43 33.07 -5.78
C MET A 334 -3.29 34.02 -5.41
N MET A 335 -3.66 35.03 -4.67
CA MET A 335 -2.74 35.96 -4.02
C MET A 335 -2.95 36.01 -2.52
N ARG A 336 -1.91 36.39 -1.80
CA ARG A 336 -1.96 36.69 -0.37
C ARG A 336 -1.09 37.92 -0.10
N SER A 337 -1.66 38.92 0.58
CA SER A 337 -0.95 40.10 0.99
C SER A 337 -1.47 40.63 2.34
N VAL A 338 -0.80 41.60 2.88
CA VAL A 338 -1.28 42.31 4.07
C VAL A 338 -2.47 43.18 3.68
N ILE A 339 -3.50 43.19 4.50
CA ILE A 339 -4.71 44.00 4.32
C ILE A 339 -4.53 45.29 5.09
N THR A 340 -4.71 46.43 4.43
CA THR A 340 -4.70 47.76 5.05
C THR A 340 -6.01 48.48 4.70
N GLY A 341 -6.51 49.32 5.58
CA GLY A 341 -7.66 50.18 5.31
C GLY A 341 -7.29 51.30 4.33
N ASP A 342 -8.21 51.67 3.45
CA ASP A 342 -8.09 52.80 2.56
C ASP A 342 -9.45 53.54 2.51
N ASN A 343 -9.50 54.77 2.95
CA ASN A 343 -10.71 55.57 3.03
C ASN A 343 -11.19 56.09 1.67
N MET A 344 -10.39 55.95 0.62
CA MET A 344 -10.71 56.40 -0.73
C MET A 344 -11.44 55.32 -1.53
N LEU A 345 -11.46 54.07 -1.05
CA LEU A 345 -12.17 52.99 -1.69
C LEU A 345 -13.61 52.85 -1.21
N LYS A 346 -14.51 52.54 -2.13
CA LYS A 346 -15.90 52.20 -1.81
C LYS A 346 -16.00 50.84 -1.16
N VAL A 347 -17.16 50.51 -0.59
CA VAL A 347 -17.42 49.22 0.09
C VAL A 347 -17.28 48.01 -0.83
N ASP A 348 -17.52 48.19 -2.12
CA ASP A 348 -17.44 47.16 -3.20
C ASP A 348 -16.13 47.20 -3.98
N GLU A 349 -15.17 48.04 -3.58
CA GLU A 349 -13.89 48.19 -4.27
C GLU A 349 -12.72 47.57 -3.45
N ILE A 350 -11.78 46.98 -4.16
CA ILE A 350 -10.56 46.41 -3.59
C ILE A 350 -9.35 46.97 -4.35
N GLY A 351 -8.38 47.53 -3.60
CA GLY A 351 -7.09 47.94 -4.16
C GLY A 351 -6.11 46.77 -4.25
N LEU A 352 -5.60 46.46 -5.44
CA LEU A 352 -4.61 45.41 -5.65
C LEU A 352 -3.27 46.02 -6.09
N PRO A 353 -2.13 45.62 -5.47
CA PRO A 353 -0.82 46.00 -5.96
C PRO A 353 -0.59 45.52 -7.39
N ILE A 354 -0.14 46.43 -8.28
CA ILE A 354 0.06 46.12 -9.70
C ILE A 354 1.13 45.04 -9.91
N SER A 355 2.11 44.92 -9.02
CA SER A 355 3.14 43.88 -9.04
C SER A 355 2.52 42.51 -8.87
N ILE A 356 1.54 42.35 -7.97
CA ILE A 356 0.83 41.09 -7.75
C ILE A 356 -0.10 40.79 -8.94
N ALA A 357 -0.82 41.79 -9.43
CA ALA A 357 -1.68 41.63 -10.59
C ALA A 357 -0.90 41.15 -11.83
N LYS A 358 0.31 41.66 -12.04
CA LYS A 358 1.20 41.19 -13.13
C LYS A 358 1.74 39.78 -12.94
N SER A 359 1.89 39.31 -11.70
CA SER A 359 2.40 37.98 -11.41
C SER A 359 1.37 36.85 -11.58
N ILE A 360 0.08 37.18 -11.48
CA ILE A 360 -1.02 36.22 -11.67
C ILE A 360 -1.31 36.05 -13.15
N GLN A 361 -1.00 34.90 -13.71
CA GLN A 361 -1.19 34.59 -15.13
C GLN A 361 -2.25 33.52 -15.28
N ILE A 362 -3.22 33.76 -16.14
CA ILE A 362 -4.33 32.84 -16.44
C ILE A 362 -4.20 32.39 -17.90
N PRO A 363 -4.11 31.06 -18.19
CA PRO A 363 -4.10 30.57 -19.55
C PRO A 363 -5.49 30.76 -20.17
N GLU A 364 -5.54 31.48 -21.28
CA GLU A 364 -6.78 31.72 -22.03
C GLU A 364 -6.63 31.20 -23.46
N THR A 365 -7.57 30.36 -23.91
CA THR A 365 -7.57 29.81 -25.27
C THR A 365 -8.11 30.86 -26.22
N VAL A 366 -7.37 31.15 -27.31
CA VAL A 366 -7.81 32.09 -28.33
C VAL A 366 -9.02 31.53 -29.08
N ARG A 367 -10.11 32.31 -29.10
CA ARG A 367 -11.35 32.02 -29.81
C ARG A 367 -11.76 33.27 -30.63
N VAL A 368 -12.70 33.09 -31.53
CA VAL A 368 -13.19 34.18 -32.38
C VAL A 368 -13.63 35.41 -31.58
N TYR A 369 -14.39 35.21 -30.49
CA TYR A 369 -14.94 36.28 -29.66
C TYR A 369 -13.93 37.03 -28.78
N ASN A 370 -12.80 36.44 -28.47
CA ASN A 370 -11.80 37.07 -27.59
C ASN A 370 -10.48 37.43 -28.33
N ARG A 371 -10.44 37.21 -29.63
CA ARG A 371 -9.21 37.38 -30.45
C ARG A 371 -8.68 38.79 -30.38
N ASP A 372 -9.51 39.81 -30.57
CA ASP A 372 -9.10 41.20 -30.63
C ASP A 372 -8.57 41.69 -29.28
N ARG A 373 -9.25 41.32 -28.20
CA ARG A 373 -8.79 41.58 -26.84
C ARG A 373 -7.43 40.90 -26.56
N LEU A 374 -7.29 39.64 -26.90
CA LEU A 374 -6.03 38.92 -26.67
C LEU A 374 -4.90 39.42 -27.58
N ASN A 375 -5.20 39.88 -28.78
CA ASN A 375 -4.21 40.49 -29.66
C ASN A 375 -3.68 41.82 -29.06
N THR A 376 -4.54 42.63 -28.45
CA THR A 376 -4.09 43.79 -27.68
C THR A 376 -3.18 43.43 -26.52
N TYR A 377 -3.51 42.38 -25.76
CA TYR A 377 -2.65 41.91 -24.67
C TYR A 377 -1.31 41.34 -25.18
N TYR A 378 -1.32 40.69 -26.33
CA TYR A 378 -0.13 40.18 -26.98
C TYR A 378 0.80 41.33 -27.42
N MET A 379 0.26 42.41 -27.97
CA MET A 379 1.04 43.59 -28.33
C MET A 379 1.62 44.33 -27.12
N ASN A 380 0.88 44.36 -26.00
CA ASN A 380 1.33 44.96 -24.74
C ASN A 380 2.48 44.18 -24.11
N LYS A 381 2.56 42.86 -24.36
CA LYS A 381 3.54 41.95 -23.69
C LYS A 381 3.54 42.19 -22.17
N ASN A 382 4.76 42.13 -21.57
CA ASN A 382 4.94 42.43 -20.14
C ASN A 382 5.14 43.93 -19.83
N LYS A 383 5.13 44.80 -20.84
CA LYS A 383 5.43 46.22 -20.66
C LYS A 383 4.25 46.99 -20.09
N VAL A 384 3.09 46.75 -20.61
CA VAL A 384 1.86 47.45 -20.24
C VAL A 384 0.86 46.47 -19.65
N TYR A 385 0.20 46.81 -18.56
CA TYR A 385 -0.88 46.00 -17.98
C TYR A 385 -2.23 46.50 -18.49
N PRO A 386 -3.17 45.63 -18.88
CA PRO A 386 -3.01 44.18 -19.01
C PRO A 386 -2.21 43.74 -20.23
N GLY A 387 -1.40 42.66 -20.07
CA GLY A 387 -0.57 42.12 -21.11
C GLY A 387 -0.48 40.59 -21.03
N CYS A 388 0.41 39.98 -21.83
CA CYS A 388 0.64 38.55 -21.78
C CYS A 388 2.14 38.24 -21.63
N SER A 389 2.46 37.07 -21.06
CA SER A 389 3.84 36.61 -20.83
C SER A 389 4.36 35.64 -21.92
N GLY A 390 3.56 35.16 -22.81
CA GLY A 390 3.95 34.22 -23.87
C GLY A 390 2.97 34.17 -24.99
#